data_0620ba7492b81d2260305afa7f5b46de
#
_entry.id   0620ba7492b81d2260305afa7f5b46de
#
_cell.length_a   1.000
_cell.length_b   1.000
_cell.length_c   1.000
_cell.angle_alpha   90.00
_cell.angle_beta   90.00
_cell.angle_gamma   90.00
#
_symmetry.space_group_name_H-M   'P 1'
#
loop_
_entity.id
_entity.type
_entity.pdbx_description
1 polymer ?
#
loop_
_entity_poly.entity_id
_entity_poly.type
_entity_poly.pdbx_seq_one_letter_code
_entity_poly.pdbx_strand_id
1 'polypeptide(L)'
;MQLKSYSLSANLGYLFTEYGLIEAIVRSSGAGFQAVECQRPYACSPHDLRRVCEDEAIPMLAINTSKGEQGQFGLSALHDAIPQAQQAIDRAVEYAKEINVQYIHIMSGITSDSSAFDTLCQNIDYALEKLEDTDV
;
A
#
# COMPACT_ATOMS: atom_id res chain seq x y z
N MET A 1 -25.50 -13.68 24.41
CA MET A 1 -24.12 -13.22 24.12
C MET A 1 -24.14 -12.64 22.72
N GLN A 2 -24.00 -11.32 22.59
CA GLN A 2 -23.92 -10.69 21.28
C GLN A 2 -22.52 -10.96 20.74
N LEU A 3 -22.39 -11.77 19.70
CA LEU A 3 -21.13 -11.96 18.99
C LEU A 3 -20.74 -10.60 18.37
N LYS A 4 -19.61 -10.04 18.76
CA LYS A 4 -19.05 -8.88 18.05
C LYS A 4 -18.83 -9.29 16.58
N SER A 5 -19.49 -8.60 15.66
CA SER A 5 -19.17 -8.74 14.24
C SER A 5 -17.82 -8.04 13.99
N TYR A 6 -16.85 -8.77 13.47
CA TYR A 6 -15.59 -8.21 13.03
C TYR A 6 -15.64 -8.03 11.51
N SER A 7 -15.11 -6.91 11.03
CA SER A 7 -14.83 -6.72 9.60
C SER A 7 -13.48 -7.33 9.28
N LEU A 8 -13.40 -8.06 8.17
CA LEU A 8 -12.19 -8.74 7.73
C LEU A 8 -11.70 -8.14 6.43
N SER A 9 -10.40 -7.86 6.36
CA SER A 9 -9.70 -7.48 5.14
C SER A 9 -8.89 -8.66 4.59
N ALA A 10 -8.95 -8.87 3.28
CA ALA A 10 -8.10 -9.85 2.61
C ALA A 10 -6.78 -9.20 2.19
N ASN A 11 -5.66 -9.76 2.63
CA ASN A 11 -4.34 -9.36 2.16
C ASN A 11 -4.01 -10.12 0.86
N LEU A 12 -4.08 -9.41 -0.27
CA LEU A 12 -3.91 -9.98 -1.61
C LEU A 12 -2.44 -10.31 -1.96
N GLY A 13 -1.51 -10.06 -1.05
CA GLY A 13 -0.16 -10.59 -1.14
C GLY A 13 -0.02 -12.03 -0.66
N TYR A 14 -1.04 -12.56 0.02
CA TYR A 14 -1.05 -13.91 0.62
C TYR A 14 -2.29 -14.73 0.27
N LEU A 15 -3.43 -14.08 0.02
CA LEU A 15 -4.68 -14.72 -0.34
C LEU A 15 -4.98 -14.48 -1.83
N PHE A 16 -5.56 -15.47 -2.49
CA PHE A 16 -5.94 -15.42 -3.90
C PHE A 16 -4.76 -15.14 -4.85
N THR A 17 -3.54 -15.54 -4.45
CA THR A 17 -2.29 -15.26 -5.19
C THR A 17 -2.19 -15.99 -6.52
N GLU A 18 -3.03 -16.99 -6.76
CA GLU A 18 -3.17 -17.72 -8.02
C GLU A 18 -3.90 -16.91 -9.10
N TYR A 19 -4.53 -15.79 -8.73
CA TYR A 19 -5.27 -14.90 -9.64
C TYR A 19 -4.52 -13.58 -9.88
N GLY A 20 -4.85 -12.90 -10.97
CA GLY A 20 -4.47 -11.50 -11.15
C GLY A 20 -5.20 -10.60 -10.16
N LEU A 21 -4.65 -9.42 -9.87
CA LEU A 21 -5.13 -8.54 -8.78
C LEU A 21 -6.62 -8.17 -8.92
N ILE A 22 -7.10 -7.87 -10.12
CA ILE A 22 -8.52 -7.55 -10.38
C ILE A 22 -9.42 -8.75 -9.99
N GLU A 23 -9.08 -9.95 -10.45
CA GLU A 23 -9.81 -11.17 -10.12
C GLU A 23 -9.74 -11.49 -8.62
N ALA A 24 -8.60 -11.27 -7.98
CA ALA A 24 -8.42 -11.47 -6.54
C ALA A 24 -9.35 -10.58 -5.71
N ILE A 25 -9.60 -9.34 -6.14
CA ILE A 25 -10.56 -8.44 -5.51
C ILE A 25 -11.98 -9.00 -5.62
N VAL A 26 -12.41 -9.41 -6.82
CA VAL A 26 -13.72 -10.04 -7.05
C VAL A 26 -13.90 -11.29 -6.18
N ARG A 27 -12.88 -12.15 -6.11
CA ARG A 27 -12.90 -13.35 -5.27
C ARG A 27 -13.00 -13.04 -3.79
N SER A 28 -12.33 -11.98 -3.33
CA SER A 28 -12.39 -11.54 -1.94
C SER A 28 -13.79 -11.05 -1.57
N SER A 29 -14.44 -10.26 -2.43
CA SER A 29 -15.83 -9.85 -2.28
C SER A 29 -16.75 -11.06 -2.21
N GLY A 30 -16.65 -11.99 -3.16
CA GLY A 30 -17.45 -13.23 -3.20
C GLY A 30 -17.23 -14.15 -2.00
N ALA A 31 -16.05 -14.11 -1.36
CA ALA A 31 -15.74 -14.84 -0.13
C ALA A 31 -16.24 -14.16 1.15
N GLY A 32 -16.79 -12.95 1.05
CA GLY A 32 -17.39 -12.25 2.19
C GLY A 32 -16.41 -11.34 2.95
N PHE A 33 -15.24 -11.02 2.40
CA PHE A 33 -14.38 -9.98 2.96
C PHE A 33 -15.00 -8.61 2.74
N GLN A 34 -14.83 -7.69 3.70
CA GLN A 34 -15.38 -6.34 3.69
C GLN A 34 -14.37 -5.31 3.16
N ALA A 35 -13.11 -5.70 3.03
CA ALA A 35 -12.04 -4.86 2.50
C ALA A 35 -10.92 -5.73 1.93
N VAL A 36 -10.03 -5.10 1.16
CA VAL A 36 -8.79 -5.71 0.68
C VAL A 36 -7.60 -4.80 0.96
N GLU A 37 -6.41 -5.38 0.97
CA GLU A 37 -5.14 -4.66 0.99
C GLU A 37 -4.15 -5.33 0.04
N CYS A 38 -3.28 -4.54 -0.58
CA CYS A 38 -2.31 -5.03 -1.55
C CYS A 38 -0.97 -4.33 -1.40
N GLN A 39 0.10 -5.10 -1.15
CA GLN A 39 1.42 -4.52 -0.99
C GLN A 39 1.98 -3.90 -2.28
N ARG A 40 1.61 -4.39 -3.45
CA ARG A 40 2.23 -4.01 -4.73
C ARG A 40 1.22 -3.93 -5.86
N PRO A 41 0.35 -2.92 -5.86
CA PRO A 41 -0.70 -2.79 -6.89
C PRO A 41 -0.20 -2.24 -8.23
N TYR A 42 1.04 -1.75 -8.31
CA TYR A 42 1.58 -0.89 -9.36
C TYR A 42 1.70 -1.50 -10.76
N ALA A 43 1.46 -2.80 -10.91
CA ALA A 43 1.37 -3.45 -12.21
C ALA A 43 -0.01 -3.31 -12.87
N CYS A 44 -1.03 -2.93 -12.08
CA CYS A 44 -2.38 -2.66 -12.56
C CYS A 44 -2.61 -1.17 -12.78
N SER A 45 -3.52 -0.83 -13.68
CA SER A 45 -4.00 0.54 -13.82
C SER A 45 -4.74 0.97 -12.55
N PRO A 46 -4.43 2.13 -11.95
CA PRO A 46 -5.18 2.61 -10.78
C PRO A 46 -6.67 2.82 -11.11
N HIS A 47 -7.00 3.29 -12.31
CA HIS A 47 -8.38 3.42 -12.78
C HIS A 47 -9.13 2.07 -12.75
N ASP A 48 -8.52 0.98 -13.23
CA ASP A 48 -9.16 -0.34 -13.24
C ASP A 48 -9.31 -0.90 -11.83
N LEU A 49 -8.33 -0.66 -10.95
CA LEU A 49 -8.42 -1.03 -9.53
C LEU A 49 -9.53 -0.28 -8.82
N ARG A 50 -9.61 1.03 -9.01
CA ARG A 50 -10.69 1.83 -8.46
C ARG A 50 -12.04 1.31 -8.91
N ARG A 51 -12.20 1.11 -10.21
CA ARG A 51 -13.47 0.61 -10.79
C ARG A 51 -13.89 -0.73 -10.19
N VAL A 52 -13.00 -1.71 -10.10
CA VAL A 52 -13.36 -3.02 -9.52
C VAL A 52 -13.71 -2.92 -8.04
N CYS A 53 -13.01 -2.09 -7.27
CA CYS A 53 -13.34 -1.86 -5.87
C CYS A 53 -14.73 -1.21 -5.70
N GLU A 54 -15.09 -0.27 -6.58
CA GLU A 54 -16.42 0.36 -6.62
C GLU A 54 -17.50 -0.64 -7.06
N ASP A 55 -17.27 -1.40 -8.12
CA ASP A 55 -18.22 -2.40 -8.66
C ASP A 55 -18.52 -3.51 -7.64
N GLU A 56 -17.52 -3.94 -6.90
CA GLU A 56 -17.62 -4.98 -5.86
C GLU A 56 -18.02 -4.42 -4.47
N ALA A 57 -18.12 -3.10 -4.32
CA ALA A 57 -18.35 -2.41 -3.04
C ALA A 57 -17.37 -2.85 -1.93
N ILE A 58 -16.10 -3.05 -2.28
CA ILE A 58 -15.03 -3.50 -1.39
C ILE A 58 -13.85 -2.51 -1.43
N PRO A 59 -13.61 -1.71 -0.36
CA PRO A 59 -12.53 -0.73 -0.35
C PRO A 59 -11.16 -1.39 -0.28
N MET A 60 -10.16 -0.78 -0.94
CA MET A 60 -8.75 -1.07 -0.70
C MET A 60 -8.27 -0.23 0.49
N LEU A 61 -7.88 -0.88 1.59
CA LEU A 61 -7.48 -0.17 2.81
C LEU A 61 -6.05 0.33 2.76
N ALA A 62 -5.12 -0.47 2.26
CA ALA A 62 -3.70 -0.17 2.33
C ALA A 62 -2.93 -0.65 1.10
N ILE A 63 -1.92 0.14 0.74
CA ILE A 63 -0.86 -0.22 -0.19
C ILE A 63 0.50 0.06 0.44
N ASN A 64 1.58 -0.52 -0.09
CA ASN A 64 2.94 -0.22 0.36
C ASN A 64 3.68 0.64 -0.66
N THR A 65 4.65 1.43 -0.21
CA THR A 65 5.68 1.96 -1.12
C THR A 65 6.48 0.81 -1.74
N SER A 66 7.18 1.07 -2.86
CA SER A 66 8.03 0.05 -3.48
C SER A 66 9.06 -0.48 -2.49
N LYS A 67 9.26 -1.79 -2.49
CA LYS A 67 10.29 -2.43 -1.68
C LYS A 67 11.73 -2.24 -2.19
N GLY A 68 11.88 -1.66 -3.38
CA GLY A 68 13.18 -1.56 -4.07
C GLY A 68 13.50 -2.80 -4.90
N GLU A 69 14.79 -3.06 -5.11
CA GLU A 69 15.32 -4.17 -5.90
C GLU A 69 15.13 -5.52 -5.21
N GLN A 70 15.49 -6.60 -5.92
CA GLN A 70 15.42 -7.95 -5.36
C GLN A 70 16.24 -8.07 -4.07
N GLY A 71 15.60 -8.55 -3.01
CA GLY A 71 16.22 -8.69 -1.67
C GLY A 71 16.12 -7.45 -0.79
N GLN A 72 15.63 -6.32 -1.31
CA GLN A 72 15.31 -5.15 -0.50
C GLN A 72 13.89 -5.23 0.05
N PHE A 73 13.69 -4.65 1.23
CA PHE A 73 12.40 -4.62 1.95
C PHE A 73 11.96 -3.19 2.25
N GLY A 74 12.27 -2.27 1.36
CA GLY A 74 12.01 -0.85 1.47
C GLY A 74 13.28 -0.03 1.31
N LEU A 75 13.13 1.28 1.22
CA LEU A 75 14.21 2.23 0.94
C LEU A 75 14.22 3.39 1.95
N SER A 76 13.16 3.57 2.73
CA SER A 76 12.93 4.85 3.43
C SER A 76 13.83 5.08 4.65
N ALA A 77 14.53 4.06 5.14
CA ALA A 77 15.55 4.20 6.17
C ALA A 77 17.00 4.13 5.62
N LEU A 78 17.17 3.98 4.30
CA LEU A 78 18.48 3.85 3.67
C LEU A 78 19.01 5.25 3.30
N HIS A 79 20.04 5.70 3.99
CA HIS A 79 20.61 7.05 3.81
C HIS A 79 21.16 7.30 2.40
N ASP A 80 21.67 6.28 1.75
CA ASP A 80 22.19 6.32 0.39
C ASP A 80 21.11 6.16 -0.70
N ALA A 81 19.85 5.97 -0.31
CA ALA A 81 18.72 5.76 -1.21
C ALA A 81 17.58 6.79 -1.02
N ILE A 82 17.82 7.93 -0.39
CA ILE A 82 16.79 8.97 -0.15
C ILE A 82 16.06 9.38 -1.44
N PRO A 83 16.73 9.69 -2.56
CA PRO A 83 16.02 10.07 -3.79
C PRO A 83 15.10 8.95 -4.31
N GLN A 84 15.53 7.70 -4.24
CA GLN A 84 14.75 6.54 -4.67
C GLN A 84 13.56 6.28 -3.71
N ALA A 85 13.77 6.49 -2.41
CA ALA A 85 12.71 6.40 -1.40
C ALA A 85 11.63 7.45 -1.66
N GLN A 86 12.00 8.69 -1.92
CA GLN A 86 11.06 9.78 -2.23
C GLN A 86 10.30 9.53 -3.54
N GLN A 87 10.98 9.02 -4.57
CA GLN A 87 10.30 8.61 -5.81
C GLN A 87 9.27 7.48 -5.57
N ALA A 88 9.61 6.52 -4.71
CA ALA A 88 8.68 5.44 -4.34
C ALA A 88 7.47 5.98 -3.54
N ILE A 89 7.69 6.99 -2.69
CA ILE A 89 6.63 7.68 -1.95
C ILE A 89 5.74 8.46 -2.91
N ASP A 90 6.30 9.27 -3.82
CA ASP A 90 5.53 10.03 -4.81
C ASP A 90 4.60 9.12 -5.61
N ARG A 91 5.14 8.00 -6.11
CA ARG A 91 4.35 7.01 -6.84
C ARG A 91 3.22 6.41 -6.00
N ALA A 92 3.51 6.08 -4.73
CA ALA A 92 2.50 5.52 -3.84
C ALA A 92 1.40 6.52 -3.51
N VAL A 93 1.75 7.80 -3.30
CA VAL A 93 0.81 8.89 -3.04
C VAL A 93 -0.10 9.14 -4.24
N GLU A 94 0.46 9.25 -5.45
CA GLU A 94 -0.32 9.41 -6.68
C GLU A 94 -1.30 8.25 -6.86
N TYR A 95 -0.82 7.02 -6.67
CA TYR A 95 -1.63 5.81 -6.78
C TYR A 95 -2.75 5.76 -5.73
N ALA A 96 -2.40 6.09 -4.47
CA ALA A 96 -3.34 6.11 -3.34
C ALA A 96 -4.50 7.10 -3.56
N LYS A 97 -4.19 8.30 -4.06
CA LYS A 97 -5.19 9.33 -4.41
C LYS A 97 -6.16 8.83 -5.50
N GLU A 98 -5.62 8.18 -6.53
CA GLU A 98 -6.44 7.70 -7.65
C GLU A 98 -7.39 6.58 -7.23
N ILE A 99 -6.93 5.61 -6.43
CA ILE A 99 -7.75 4.47 -5.99
C ILE A 99 -8.50 4.73 -4.67
N ASN A 100 -8.33 5.91 -4.06
CA ASN A 100 -8.97 6.29 -2.79
C ASN A 100 -8.64 5.30 -1.66
N VAL A 101 -7.37 4.93 -1.51
CA VAL A 101 -6.88 4.07 -0.41
C VAL A 101 -6.73 4.90 0.86
N GLN A 102 -6.91 4.28 2.03
CA GLN A 102 -6.86 4.98 3.32
C GLN A 102 -5.45 5.07 3.92
N TYR A 103 -4.57 4.10 3.62
CA TYR A 103 -3.25 4.02 4.25
C TYR A 103 -2.17 3.67 3.25
N ILE A 104 -1.01 4.32 3.40
CA ILE A 104 0.22 3.95 2.72
C ILE A 104 1.22 3.43 3.76
N HIS A 105 1.65 2.19 3.62
CA HIS A 105 2.74 1.64 4.42
C HIS A 105 4.09 2.06 3.82
N ILE A 106 4.81 2.92 4.52
CA ILE A 106 6.17 3.33 4.16
C ILE A 106 7.14 2.21 4.52
N MET A 107 7.72 1.56 3.52
CA MET A 107 8.65 0.45 3.71
C MET A 107 10.06 0.97 4.03
N SER A 108 10.53 0.68 5.24
CA SER A 108 11.80 1.22 5.76
C SER A 108 13.04 0.64 5.08
N GLY A 109 13.06 -0.66 4.81
CA GLY A 109 14.27 -1.36 4.41
C GLY A 109 15.02 -2.00 5.58
N ILE A 110 16.16 -2.63 5.27
CA ILE A 110 17.05 -3.27 6.24
C ILE A 110 18.40 -2.60 6.17
N THR A 111 18.85 -2.01 7.27
CA THR A 111 20.15 -1.37 7.39
C THR A 111 20.64 -1.41 8.84
N SER A 112 21.95 -1.37 9.03
CA SER A 112 22.60 -1.18 10.33
C SER A 112 23.20 0.22 10.48
N ASP A 113 22.90 1.14 9.56
CA ASP A 113 23.40 2.51 9.60
C ASP A 113 22.80 3.24 10.83
N SER A 114 23.63 3.98 11.55
CA SER A 114 23.20 4.74 12.73
C SER A 114 22.25 5.89 12.40
N SER A 115 22.24 6.38 11.16
CA SER A 115 21.33 7.41 10.67
C SER A 115 19.96 6.87 10.19
N ALA A 116 19.74 5.55 10.25
CA ALA A 116 18.53 4.92 9.70
C ALA A 116 17.23 5.50 10.24
N PHE A 117 17.16 5.78 11.54
CA PHE A 117 15.98 6.35 12.18
C PHE A 117 15.71 7.77 11.69
N ASP A 118 16.74 8.63 11.65
CA ASP A 118 16.60 10.01 11.18
C ASP A 118 16.23 10.06 9.70
N THR A 119 16.81 9.18 8.88
CA THR A 119 16.48 9.03 7.46
C THR A 119 15.03 8.59 7.26
N LEU A 120 14.56 7.63 8.07
CA LEU A 120 13.16 7.21 8.02
C LEU A 120 12.21 8.35 8.40
N CYS A 121 12.49 9.10 9.47
CA CYS A 121 11.71 10.26 9.88
C CYS A 121 11.65 11.32 8.77
N GLN A 122 12.79 11.65 8.14
CA GLN A 122 12.85 12.58 7.03
C GLN A 122 11.95 12.16 5.86
N ASN A 123 11.94 10.88 5.51
CA ASN A 123 11.11 10.38 4.42
C ASN A 123 9.62 10.27 4.81
N ILE A 124 9.31 10.05 6.09
CA ILE A 124 7.92 10.13 6.58
C ILE A 124 7.42 11.58 6.53
N ASP A 125 8.22 12.55 6.97
CA ASP A 125 7.88 13.97 6.88
C ASP A 125 7.62 14.37 5.41
N TYR A 126 8.48 13.95 4.49
CA TYR A 126 8.27 14.14 3.06
C TYR A 126 6.94 13.55 2.57
N ALA A 127 6.59 12.34 3.01
CA ALA A 127 5.32 11.72 2.64
C ALA A 127 4.12 12.50 3.21
N LEU A 128 4.20 12.97 4.44
CA LEU A 128 3.14 13.77 5.08
C LEU A 128 2.90 15.08 4.34
N GLU A 129 3.97 15.78 3.92
CA GLU A 129 3.85 17.00 3.08
C GLU A 129 3.10 16.73 1.77
N LYS A 130 3.31 15.56 1.13
CA LYS A 130 2.61 15.17 -0.10
C LYS A 130 1.13 14.80 0.12
N LEU A 131 0.76 14.51 1.35
CA LEU A 131 -0.58 14.09 1.75
C LEU A 131 -1.40 15.22 2.41
N GLU A 132 -0.84 16.41 2.65
CA GLU A 132 -1.49 17.50 3.40
C GLU A 132 -2.85 17.76 2.75
N ASP A 133 -3.37 17.79 1.85
CA ASP A 133 -4.73 18.08 1.37
C ASP A 133 -5.46 16.81 0.88
N THR A 134 -5.19 15.67 1.49
CA THR A 134 -5.79 14.38 1.08
C THR A 134 -6.46 13.66 2.24
N ASP A 135 -7.31 12.69 1.93
CA ASP A 135 -7.97 11.80 2.89
C ASP A 135 -7.19 10.48 3.14
N VAL A 136 -5.95 10.40 2.64
CA VAL A 136 -5.06 9.23 2.79
C VAL A 136 -4.35 9.26 4.13
#